data_6843c9439282897bbf8daafbc9de3abb
#
_entry.id   6843c9439282897bbf8daafbc9de3abb
#
_cell.length_a   1.000
_cell.length_b   1.000
_cell.length_c   1.000
_cell.angle_alpha   90.00
_cell.angle_beta   90.00
_cell.angle_gamma   90.00
#
_symmetry.space_group_name_H-M   'P 1'
#
loop_
_entity.id
_entity.type
_entity.pdbx_description
1 polymer ?
#
loop_
_entity_poly.entity_id
_entity_poly.type
_entity_poly.pdbx_seq_one_letter_code
_entity_poly.pdbx_strand_id
1 'polypeptide(L)'
;MKLYIHKDIFYPDAWWVKFKWLFDKKYKDINYEIVNLHYENNINDLQIGNDDYCICRFGHYEEDFELSKRVYPLLYEKFNGRIWPNKEDWYYYNNKKRQLEFFEKNNVPHPISHYSYGREDFTEWVNENNLEYPIVVKKSQGAGSEEVDLVYEKEYSWYDEVNRKKKFFDETDWDVIDFPSIIQQYIDVDYDIRIAFINNKVLFLKRFHQWKTKNKDNFPYGTDKKPIEKKLKYKLAPYEEPRCESLDEKEILKLLPIVNYLHDKFNTISIGWDIIGDIENFKVLEFSYIFQNELRDCKSYYDMKTKEIKNLDYDKRLEFTFIQNEILKSIKEISYGS
;
A
#
# COMPACT_ATOMS: atom_id res chain seq x y z
N MET A 1 22.80 18.39 11.01
CA MET A 1 21.95 17.57 10.15
C MET A 1 21.13 18.47 9.25
N LYS A 2 21.22 18.29 7.95
CA LYS A 2 20.34 18.89 6.93
C LYS A 2 19.43 17.80 6.36
N LEU A 3 18.18 18.13 6.07
CA LEU A 3 17.22 17.20 5.45
C LEU A 3 17.09 17.52 3.96
N TYR A 4 17.32 16.54 3.13
CA TYR A 4 17.06 16.62 1.70
C TYR A 4 15.72 15.94 1.40
N ILE A 5 14.76 16.70 0.84
CA ILE A 5 13.42 16.24 0.58
C ILE A 5 13.21 16.09 -0.91
N HIS A 6 12.84 14.90 -1.35
CA HIS A 6 12.51 14.65 -2.75
C HIS A 6 11.29 15.47 -3.19
N LYS A 7 11.48 16.26 -4.22
CA LYS A 7 10.39 16.95 -4.91
C LYS A 7 9.82 16.03 -5.98
N ASP A 8 8.78 15.32 -5.60
CA ASP A 8 8.03 14.48 -6.51
C ASP A 8 7.32 15.35 -7.56
N ILE A 9 7.51 15.02 -8.83
CA ILE A 9 6.92 15.75 -9.96
C ILE A 9 5.64 15.09 -10.49
N PHE A 10 5.41 13.81 -10.16
CA PHE A 10 4.25 13.05 -10.62
C PHE A 10 3.01 13.28 -9.73
N TYR A 11 3.23 13.74 -8.50
CA TYR A 11 2.16 13.96 -7.53
C TYR A 11 2.18 15.41 -7.03
N PRO A 12 1.36 16.30 -7.61
CA PRO A 12 1.32 17.72 -7.21
C PRO A 12 0.90 17.94 -5.75
N ASP A 13 0.12 17.01 -5.16
CA ASP A 13 -0.22 17.02 -3.71
C ASP A 13 0.88 16.42 -2.84
N ALA A 14 2.06 16.53 -3.29
CA ALA A 14 3.22 15.83 -2.87
C ALA A 14 3.53 15.95 -1.39
N TRP A 15 4.07 14.89 -0.86
CA TRP A 15 4.58 14.80 0.50
C TRP A 15 5.56 15.93 0.84
N TRP A 16 6.35 16.39 -0.12
CA TRP A 16 7.29 17.49 0.08
C TRP A 16 6.60 18.80 0.48
N VAL A 17 5.40 19.10 0.00
CA VAL A 17 4.61 20.27 0.39
C VAL A 17 4.23 20.18 1.88
N LYS A 18 3.87 18.99 2.34
CA LYS A 18 3.53 18.74 3.74
C LYS A 18 4.74 18.89 4.65
N PHE A 19 5.89 18.37 4.25
CA PHE A 19 7.15 18.58 4.98
C PHE A 19 7.52 20.05 5.01
N LYS A 20 7.46 20.75 3.87
CA LYS A 20 7.73 22.19 3.83
C LYS A 20 6.84 22.96 4.79
N TRP A 21 5.53 22.66 4.82
CA TRP A 21 4.61 23.29 5.75
C TRP A 21 5.00 23.04 7.23
N LEU A 22 5.41 21.82 7.57
CA LEU A 22 5.88 21.50 8.92
C LEU A 22 7.12 22.29 9.30
N PHE A 23 8.07 22.45 8.40
CA PHE A 23 9.28 23.24 8.67
C PHE A 23 8.93 24.73 8.85
N ASP A 24 8.11 25.27 7.97
CA ASP A 24 7.73 26.68 8.04
C ASP A 24 6.93 27.01 9.32
N LYS A 25 6.17 26.07 9.86
CA LYS A 25 5.25 26.32 10.99
C LYS A 25 5.74 25.78 12.32
N LYS A 26 6.33 24.59 12.35
CA LYS A 26 6.62 23.87 13.59
C LYS A 26 8.11 23.65 13.84
N TYR A 27 8.87 23.38 12.81
CA TYR A 27 10.27 22.97 12.91
C TYR A 27 11.18 24.00 12.22
N LYS A 28 11.06 25.27 12.60
CA LYS A 28 11.75 26.40 11.96
C LYS A 28 13.27 26.31 11.99
N ASP A 29 13.81 25.57 12.95
CA ASP A 29 15.26 25.42 13.14
C ASP A 29 15.86 24.26 12.31
N ILE A 30 15.02 23.51 11.61
CA ILE A 30 15.51 22.44 10.73
C ILE A 30 16.05 23.04 9.44
N ASN A 31 17.33 22.78 9.16
CA ASN A 31 17.92 23.05 7.87
C ASN A 31 17.41 22.01 6.86
N TYR A 32 16.82 22.44 5.76
CA TYR A 32 16.31 21.55 4.74
C TYR A 32 16.49 22.09 3.32
N GLU A 33 16.49 21.19 2.37
CA GLU A 33 16.49 21.51 0.95
C GLU A 33 15.50 20.59 0.20
N ILE A 34 14.74 21.18 -0.73
CA ILE A 34 13.81 20.44 -1.57
C ILE A 34 14.45 20.28 -2.94
N VAL A 35 14.70 19.05 -3.35
CA VAL A 35 15.44 18.69 -4.56
C VAL A 35 14.67 17.70 -5.39
N ASN A 36 14.66 17.88 -6.70
CA ASN A 36 14.16 16.87 -7.61
C ASN A 36 15.20 15.74 -7.76
N LEU A 37 14.96 14.62 -7.09
CA LEU A 37 15.88 13.47 -7.06
C LEU A 37 15.62 12.45 -8.19
N HIS A 38 14.75 12.74 -9.15
CA HIS A 38 14.59 11.92 -10.35
C HIS A 38 15.78 12.01 -11.31
N TYR A 39 16.57 13.05 -11.20
CA TYR A 39 17.71 13.29 -12.08
C TYR A 39 19.03 12.98 -11.37
N GLU A 40 19.82 12.08 -11.96
CA GLU A 40 21.14 11.67 -11.44
C GLU A 40 22.09 12.85 -11.26
N ASN A 41 22.06 13.82 -12.20
CA ASN A 41 22.88 15.03 -12.07
C ASN A 41 22.56 15.81 -10.78
N ASN A 42 21.27 15.95 -10.44
CA ASN A 42 20.90 16.63 -9.20
C ASN A 42 21.43 15.88 -7.98
N ILE A 43 21.42 14.53 -8.01
CA ILE A 43 21.98 13.71 -6.93
C ILE A 43 23.49 13.91 -6.83
N ASN A 44 24.20 13.91 -7.96
CA ASN A 44 25.64 14.06 -8.01
C ASN A 44 26.10 15.41 -7.46
N ASP A 45 25.35 16.47 -7.73
CA ASP A 45 25.65 17.83 -7.30
C ASP A 45 25.38 18.11 -5.81
N LEU A 46 24.68 17.21 -5.09
CA LEU A 46 24.40 17.41 -3.67
C LEU A 46 25.69 17.44 -2.83
N GLN A 47 25.82 18.47 -2.03
CA GLN A 47 26.85 18.59 -1.00
C GLN A 47 26.32 18.04 0.33
N ILE A 48 26.69 16.82 0.68
CA ILE A 48 26.15 16.07 1.81
C ILE A 48 27.14 16.03 2.95
N GLY A 49 26.71 16.46 4.13
CA GLY A 49 27.43 16.29 5.38
C GLY A 49 27.24 14.90 5.99
N ASN A 50 28.11 14.55 6.94
CA ASN A 50 28.09 13.22 7.56
C ASN A 50 26.78 12.86 8.28
N ASP A 51 26.05 13.86 8.75
CA ASP A 51 24.80 13.66 9.52
C ASP A 51 23.55 13.99 8.71
N ASP A 52 23.70 14.28 7.43
CA ASP A 52 22.56 14.67 6.60
C ASP A 52 21.69 13.45 6.25
N TYR A 53 20.39 13.69 6.07
CA TYR A 53 19.39 12.67 5.87
C TYR A 53 18.55 12.95 4.64
N CYS A 54 18.20 11.90 3.90
CA CYS A 54 17.34 11.99 2.72
C CYS A 54 15.93 11.46 3.03
N ILE A 55 14.92 12.22 2.64
CA ILE A 55 13.53 11.76 2.63
C ILE A 55 13.08 11.71 1.18
N CYS A 56 12.97 10.52 0.61
CA CYS A 56 12.50 10.35 -0.74
C CYS A 56 11.24 9.47 -0.77
N ARG A 57 10.26 9.92 -1.53
CA ARG A 57 9.09 9.14 -1.88
C ARG A 57 9.11 8.95 -3.39
N PHE A 58 9.05 7.68 -3.78
CA PHE A 58 8.74 7.33 -5.16
C PHE A 58 7.30 6.84 -5.20
N GLY A 59 6.58 7.25 -6.22
CA GLY A 59 5.18 6.89 -6.38
C GLY A 59 4.99 5.46 -6.90
N HIS A 60 3.75 5.12 -7.19
CA HIS A 60 3.35 3.80 -7.69
C HIS A 60 3.14 3.75 -9.21
N TYR A 61 3.26 4.89 -9.90
CA TYR A 61 3.25 4.87 -11.36
C TYR A 61 4.49 4.16 -11.89
N GLU A 62 4.34 3.43 -12.98
CA GLU A 62 5.39 2.60 -13.55
C GLU A 62 6.65 3.42 -13.85
N GLU A 63 6.49 4.61 -14.42
CA GLU A 63 7.60 5.50 -14.76
C GLU A 63 8.37 5.95 -13.52
N ASP A 64 7.67 6.28 -12.44
CA ASP A 64 8.29 6.70 -11.18
C ASP A 64 9.01 5.52 -10.51
N PHE A 65 8.41 4.34 -10.57
CA PHE A 65 9.03 3.12 -10.06
C PHE A 65 10.30 2.74 -10.82
N GLU A 66 10.28 2.81 -12.17
CA GLU A 66 11.47 2.55 -12.99
C GLU A 66 12.58 3.57 -12.73
N LEU A 67 12.22 4.84 -12.55
CA LEU A 67 13.17 5.87 -12.11
C LEU A 67 13.77 5.54 -10.75
N SER A 68 12.95 5.10 -9.81
CA SER A 68 13.39 4.74 -8.46
C SER A 68 14.45 3.65 -8.47
N LYS A 69 14.33 2.66 -9.36
CA LYS A 69 15.32 1.57 -9.50
C LYS A 69 16.73 2.08 -9.85
N ARG A 70 16.81 3.19 -10.60
CA ARG A 70 18.08 3.80 -10.98
C ARG A 70 18.61 4.73 -9.89
N VAL A 71 17.76 5.57 -9.33
CA VAL A 71 18.21 6.67 -8.45
C VAL A 71 18.31 6.28 -6.99
N TYR A 72 17.48 5.35 -6.50
CA TYR A 72 17.50 4.95 -5.10
C TYR A 72 18.86 4.36 -4.65
N PRO A 73 19.50 3.45 -5.41
CA PRO A 73 20.82 2.95 -5.04
C PRO A 73 21.86 4.06 -4.90
N LEU A 74 21.86 5.04 -5.81
CA LEU A 74 22.77 6.19 -5.76
C LEU A 74 22.53 7.05 -4.51
N LEU A 75 21.26 7.29 -4.18
CA LEU A 75 20.89 8.02 -2.96
C LEU A 75 21.30 7.25 -1.70
N TYR A 76 21.02 5.94 -1.67
CA TYR A 76 21.38 5.09 -0.53
C TYR A 76 22.89 5.13 -0.25
N GLU A 77 23.71 5.00 -1.29
CA GLU A 77 25.16 5.07 -1.18
C GLU A 77 25.61 6.48 -0.75
N LYS A 78 25.12 7.51 -1.43
CA LYS A 78 25.54 8.91 -1.19
C LYS A 78 25.20 9.37 0.22
N PHE A 79 24.06 8.97 0.77
CA PHE A 79 23.66 9.28 2.14
C PHE A 79 24.15 8.24 3.17
N ASN A 80 24.93 7.25 2.74
CA ASN A 80 25.44 6.19 3.61
C ASN A 80 24.32 5.52 4.44
N GLY A 81 23.20 5.18 3.76
CA GLY A 81 22.03 4.55 4.37
C GLY A 81 21.13 5.48 5.20
N ARG A 82 21.47 6.74 5.38
CA ARG A 82 20.61 7.71 6.07
C ARG A 82 19.53 8.24 5.14
N ILE A 83 18.59 7.39 4.85
CA ILE A 83 17.51 7.64 3.89
C ILE A 83 16.22 6.98 4.36
N TRP A 84 15.11 7.66 4.16
CA TRP A 84 13.77 7.06 4.24
C TRP A 84 13.08 7.16 2.87
N PRO A 85 12.46 6.08 2.37
CA PRO A 85 12.35 4.75 2.97
C PRO A 85 13.74 4.07 3.09
N ASN A 86 13.88 3.14 4.02
CA ASN A 86 15.08 2.34 4.10
C ASN A 86 15.19 1.37 2.89
N LYS A 87 16.32 0.67 2.77
CA LYS A 87 16.56 -0.24 1.64
C LYS A 87 15.54 -1.37 1.56
N GLU A 88 15.10 -1.86 2.69
CA GLU A 88 14.15 -2.97 2.77
C GLU A 88 12.74 -2.51 2.40
N ASP A 89 12.29 -1.35 2.94
CA ASP A 89 11.03 -0.72 2.56
C ASP A 89 10.92 -0.52 1.05
N TRP A 90 11.97 0.06 0.46
CA TRP A 90 12.04 0.29 -0.97
C TRP A 90 12.08 -1.01 -1.79
N TYR A 91 12.80 -2.04 -1.31
CA TYR A 91 12.94 -3.32 -2.00
C TYR A 91 11.61 -4.04 -2.19
N TYR A 92 10.75 -4.02 -1.17
CA TYR A 92 9.43 -4.68 -1.21
C TYR A 92 8.33 -3.80 -1.79
N TYR A 93 8.57 -2.49 -1.87
CA TYR A 93 7.54 -1.56 -2.32
C TYR A 93 7.08 -1.89 -3.75
N ASN A 94 5.76 -1.90 -3.91
CA ASN A 94 5.09 -2.10 -5.20
C ASN A 94 5.56 -3.35 -5.98
N ASN A 95 6.00 -4.39 -5.26
CA ASN A 95 6.46 -5.65 -5.84
C ASN A 95 5.84 -6.84 -5.12
N LYS A 96 4.69 -7.27 -5.63
CA LYS A 96 3.88 -8.32 -5.00
C LYS A 96 4.59 -9.69 -4.98
N LYS A 97 5.45 -9.97 -5.97
CA LYS A 97 6.28 -11.18 -5.95
C LYS A 97 7.20 -11.21 -4.75
N ARG A 98 7.96 -10.12 -4.52
CA ARG A 98 8.87 -10.02 -3.37
C ARG A 98 8.12 -10.04 -2.04
N GLN A 99 6.92 -9.45 -2.00
CA GLN A 99 6.08 -9.51 -0.81
C GLN A 99 5.61 -10.94 -0.53
N LEU A 100 5.21 -11.69 -1.55
CA LEU A 100 4.86 -13.11 -1.41
C LEU A 100 6.05 -13.93 -0.89
N GLU A 101 7.23 -13.77 -1.49
CA GLU A 101 8.47 -14.42 -1.02
C GLU A 101 8.80 -14.05 0.46
N PHE A 102 8.52 -12.79 0.85
CA PHE A 102 8.66 -12.35 2.24
C PHE A 102 7.66 -13.05 3.17
N PHE A 103 6.39 -13.16 2.76
CA PHE A 103 5.36 -13.82 3.55
C PHE A 103 5.72 -15.30 3.80
N GLU A 104 6.10 -16.00 2.75
CA GLU A 104 6.51 -17.41 2.84
C GLU A 104 7.73 -17.59 3.74
N LYS A 105 8.78 -16.82 3.50
CA LYS A 105 10.02 -16.90 4.27
C LYS A 105 9.85 -16.59 5.77
N ASN A 106 8.95 -15.66 6.09
CA ASN A 106 8.73 -15.19 7.47
C ASN A 106 7.50 -15.81 8.13
N ASN A 107 6.85 -16.78 7.48
CA ASN A 107 5.62 -17.43 7.93
C ASN A 107 4.50 -16.42 8.25
N VAL A 108 4.38 -15.36 7.43
CA VAL A 108 3.28 -14.40 7.55
C VAL A 108 2.02 -15.02 6.97
N PRO A 109 0.90 -15.11 7.73
CA PRO A 109 -0.34 -15.66 7.20
C PRO A 109 -0.81 -14.84 6.00
N HIS A 110 -1.01 -15.50 4.86
CA HIS A 110 -1.51 -14.89 3.63
C HIS A 110 -2.47 -15.85 2.91
N PRO A 111 -3.33 -15.38 2.01
CA PRO A 111 -4.12 -16.29 1.17
C PRO A 111 -3.20 -17.22 0.37
N ILE A 112 -3.65 -18.41 0.07
CA ILE A 112 -2.90 -19.32 -0.81
C ILE A 112 -2.59 -18.58 -2.11
N SER A 113 -1.32 -18.44 -2.43
CA SER A 113 -0.85 -17.57 -3.51
C SER A 113 0.28 -18.21 -4.29
N HIS A 114 0.37 -17.86 -5.57
CA HIS A 114 1.41 -18.32 -6.49
C HIS A 114 1.83 -17.20 -7.45
N TYR A 115 3.10 -17.20 -7.83
CA TYR A 115 3.60 -16.34 -8.87
C TYR A 115 3.62 -17.07 -10.20
N SER A 116 2.63 -16.82 -11.01
CA SER A 116 2.42 -17.51 -12.29
C SER A 116 3.09 -16.79 -13.44
N TYR A 117 3.74 -17.57 -14.30
CA TYR A 117 4.44 -17.09 -15.49
C TYR A 117 3.59 -17.13 -16.77
N GLY A 118 2.44 -17.82 -16.75
CA GLY A 118 1.59 -17.96 -17.91
C GLY A 118 0.32 -18.77 -17.62
N ARG A 119 -0.49 -18.92 -18.65
CA ARG A 119 -1.79 -19.59 -18.58
C ARG A 119 -1.71 -21.05 -18.11
N GLU A 120 -0.75 -21.79 -18.63
CA GLU A 120 -0.59 -23.20 -18.29
C GLU A 120 -0.25 -23.35 -16.81
N ASP A 121 0.75 -22.62 -16.35
CA ASP A 121 1.17 -22.55 -14.95
C ASP A 121 0.00 -22.12 -14.02
N PHE A 122 -0.78 -21.12 -14.42
CA PHE A 122 -2.00 -20.73 -13.71
C PHE A 122 -2.98 -21.90 -13.57
N THR A 123 -3.29 -22.55 -14.68
CA THR A 123 -4.31 -23.61 -14.71
C THR A 123 -3.87 -24.82 -13.92
N GLU A 124 -2.61 -25.23 -14.06
CA GLU A 124 -2.01 -26.33 -13.33
C GLU A 124 -2.05 -26.07 -11.83
N TRP A 125 -1.55 -24.91 -11.40
CA TRP A 125 -1.51 -24.55 -10.00
C TRP A 125 -2.89 -24.46 -9.33
N VAL A 126 -3.89 -23.86 -10.00
CA VAL A 126 -5.28 -23.79 -9.48
C VAL A 126 -5.86 -25.19 -9.30
N ASN A 127 -5.63 -26.11 -10.25
CA ASN A 127 -6.10 -27.47 -10.16
C ASN A 127 -5.41 -28.28 -9.06
N GLU A 128 -4.08 -28.17 -8.95
CA GLU A 128 -3.29 -28.88 -7.92
C GLU A 128 -3.67 -28.45 -6.49
N ASN A 129 -3.99 -27.17 -6.30
CA ASN A 129 -4.38 -26.65 -5.00
C ASN A 129 -5.89 -26.71 -4.74
N ASN A 130 -6.68 -27.28 -5.67
CA ASN A 130 -8.14 -27.40 -5.57
C ASN A 130 -8.82 -26.08 -5.21
N LEU A 131 -8.36 -24.96 -5.79
CA LEU A 131 -8.93 -23.67 -5.50
C LEU A 131 -10.29 -23.50 -6.16
N GLU A 132 -11.22 -22.94 -5.38
CA GLU A 132 -12.54 -22.58 -5.88
C GLU A 132 -12.50 -21.21 -6.54
N TYR A 133 -13.26 -21.04 -7.60
CA TYR A 133 -13.46 -19.73 -8.24
C TYR A 133 -14.45 -18.86 -7.43
N PRO A 134 -14.30 -17.54 -7.43
CA PRO A 134 -13.35 -16.78 -8.24
C PRO A 134 -11.92 -16.86 -7.72
N ILE A 135 -10.96 -16.65 -8.62
CA ILE A 135 -9.53 -16.55 -8.32
C ILE A 135 -9.11 -15.10 -8.50
N VAL A 136 -8.33 -14.57 -7.55
CA VAL A 136 -7.75 -13.23 -7.64
C VAL A 136 -6.47 -13.28 -8.48
N VAL A 137 -6.36 -12.39 -9.46
CA VAL A 137 -5.14 -12.18 -10.25
C VAL A 137 -4.67 -10.76 -10.05
N LYS A 138 -3.39 -10.59 -9.70
CA LYS A 138 -2.77 -9.28 -9.48
C LYS A 138 -1.51 -9.17 -10.31
N LYS A 139 -1.33 -8.07 -11.03
CA LYS A 139 -0.01 -7.81 -11.63
C LYS A 139 1.07 -7.79 -10.56
N SER A 140 2.26 -8.21 -10.95
CA SER A 140 3.41 -8.27 -10.02
C SER A 140 3.85 -6.90 -9.50
N GLN A 141 3.55 -5.84 -10.26
CA GLN A 141 3.80 -4.44 -9.92
C GLN A 141 2.49 -3.67 -10.07
N GLY A 142 2.29 -2.61 -9.29
CA GLY A 142 1.09 -1.79 -9.31
C GLY A 142 0.48 -1.58 -7.92
N ALA A 143 -0.27 -0.49 -7.76
CA ALA A 143 -0.94 -0.10 -6.53
C ALA A 143 -2.36 0.40 -6.81
N GLY A 144 -3.16 0.56 -5.75
CA GLY A 144 -4.48 1.18 -5.85
C GLY A 144 -5.57 0.28 -6.44
N SER A 145 -5.39 -1.03 -6.42
CA SER A 145 -6.33 -2.01 -7.01
C SER A 145 -6.54 -1.87 -8.52
N GLU A 146 -5.73 -1.06 -9.19
CA GLU A 146 -5.87 -0.81 -10.63
C GLU A 146 -5.55 -2.06 -11.47
N GLU A 147 -4.89 -3.02 -10.85
CA GLU A 147 -4.36 -4.21 -11.52
C GLU A 147 -4.73 -5.49 -10.75
N VAL A 148 -5.94 -5.50 -10.20
CA VAL A 148 -6.52 -6.66 -9.51
C VAL A 148 -7.76 -7.13 -10.28
N ASP A 149 -7.71 -8.34 -10.74
CA ASP A 149 -8.77 -8.99 -11.50
C ASP A 149 -9.31 -10.21 -10.76
N LEU A 150 -10.57 -10.55 -11.01
CA LEU A 150 -11.21 -11.76 -10.52
C LEU A 150 -11.59 -12.68 -11.68
N VAL A 151 -11.03 -13.87 -11.69
CA VAL A 151 -11.36 -14.93 -12.65
C VAL A 151 -12.45 -15.80 -12.05
N TYR A 152 -13.63 -15.86 -12.67
CA TYR A 152 -14.82 -16.45 -12.07
C TYR A 152 -15.06 -17.93 -12.39
N GLU A 153 -14.61 -18.44 -13.51
CA GLU A 153 -14.88 -19.80 -13.93
C GLU A 153 -13.78 -20.31 -14.87
N LYS A 154 -13.71 -21.64 -15.01
CA LYS A 154 -12.90 -22.26 -16.07
C LYS A 154 -13.29 -21.78 -17.48
N GLU A 155 -14.53 -21.32 -17.64
CA GLU A 155 -15.08 -20.80 -18.89
C GLU A 155 -14.80 -19.32 -19.10
N TYR A 156 -13.66 -18.86 -18.61
CA TYR A 156 -13.02 -17.60 -19.08
C TYR A 156 -13.84 -16.32 -18.89
N SER A 157 -14.37 -16.10 -17.70
CA SER A 157 -14.89 -14.77 -17.35
C SER A 157 -14.08 -14.15 -16.22
N TRP A 158 -13.69 -12.90 -16.38
CA TRP A 158 -13.00 -12.14 -15.35
C TRP A 158 -13.65 -10.79 -15.10
N TYR A 159 -13.42 -10.24 -13.91
CA TYR A 159 -13.90 -8.93 -13.53
C TYR A 159 -12.74 -7.98 -13.42
N ASP A 160 -12.73 -6.98 -14.29
CA ASP A 160 -11.79 -5.87 -14.24
C ASP A 160 -12.27 -4.91 -13.14
N GLU A 161 -11.59 -4.88 -12.00
CA GLU A 161 -11.99 -4.08 -10.84
C GLU A 161 -11.93 -2.58 -11.14
N VAL A 162 -10.96 -2.11 -11.89
CA VAL A 162 -10.82 -0.71 -12.30
C VAL A 162 -11.97 -0.27 -13.20
N ASN A 163 -12.20 -1.04 -14.22
CA ASN A 163 -13.28 -0.75 -15.15
C ASN A 163 -14.63 -1.28 -14.63
N ARG A 164 -14.63 -2.07 -13.54
CA ARG A 164 -15.81 -2.68 -12.93
C ARG A 164 -16.70 -3.40 -13.95
N LYS A 165 -16.04 -4.15 -14.81
CA LYS A 165 -16.68 -4.89 -15.89
C LYS A 165 -16.33 -6.37 -15.81
N LYS A 166 -17.35 -7.22 -15.94
CA LYS A 166 -17.13 -8.61 -16.24
C LYS A 166 -16.75 -8.71 -17.71
N LYS A 167 -15.60 -9.29 -18.01
CA LYS A 167 -15.19 -9.65 -19.37
C LYS A 167 -15.36 -11.15 -19.54
N PHE A 168 -15.87 -11.54 -20.70
CA PHE A 168 -15.94 -12.93 -21.10
C PHE A 168 -14.82 -13.16 -22.09
N PHE A 169 -14.06 -14.20 -21.86
CA PHE A 169 -13.02 -14.63 -22.79
C PHE A 169 -13.56 -15.78 -23.62
N ASP A 170 -13.20 -15.81 -24.85
CA ASP A 170 -13.02 -17.05 -25.57
C ASP A 170 -11.58 -17.55 -25.36
N GLU A 171 -11.22 -18.66 -25.94
CA GLU A 171 -9.88 -19.25 -25.79
C GLU A 171 -8.74 -18.32 -26.26
N THR A 172 -9.05 -17.25 -26.99
CA THR A 172 -8.08 -16.31 -27.56
C THR A 172 -7.81 -15.11 -26.65
N ASP A 173 -8.63 -14.87 -25.61
CA ASP A 173 -8.59 -13.66 -24.80
C ASP A 173 -7.70 -13.75 -23.55
N TRP A 174 -6.96 -14.84 -23.36
CA TRP A 174 -6.00 -14.97 -22.26
C TRP A 174 -4.84 -13.97 -22.32
N ASP A 175 -4.62 -13.37 -23.46
CA ASP A 175 -3.63 -12.29 -23.64
C ASP A 175 -3.98 -11.04 -22.84
N VAL A 176 -5.17 -10.99 -22.22
CA VAL A 176 -5.62 -9.87 -21.38
C VAL A 176 -5.08 -9.96 -19.94
N ILE A 177 -4.71 -11.14 -19.48
CA ILE A 177 -4.00 -11.29 -18.21
C ILE A 177 -2.52 -11.08 -18.49
N ASP A 178 -1.98 -9.96 -18.00
CA ASP A 178 -0.56 -9.67 -18.09
C ASP A 178 0.23 -10.62 -17.17
N PHE A 179 0.83 -11.62 -17.76
CA PHE A 179 1.80 -12.45 -17.04
C PHE A 179 3.20 -11.82 -17.13
N PRO A 180 4.04 -12.00 -16.09
CA PRO A 180 3.78 -12.77 -14.87
C PRO A 180 2.90 -12.03 -13.85
N SER A 181 2.03 -12.78 -13.18
CA SER A 181 1.06 -12.27 -12.20
C SER A 181 1.06 -13.08 -10.90
N ILE A 182 0.61 -12.47 -9.82
CA ILE A 182 0.25 -13.20 -8.59
C ILE A 182 -1.16 -13.75 -8.75
N ILE A 183 -1.29 -15.03 -8.52
CA ILE A 183 -2.56 -15.72 -8.44
C ILE A 183 -2.83 -16.01 -6.98
N GLN A 184 -4.03 -15.72 -6.52
CA GLN A 184 -4.35 -15.78 -5.11
C GLN A 184 -5.76 -16.32 -4.88
N GLN A 185 -5.90 -17.15 -3.85
CA GLN A 185 -7.19 -17.57 -3.34
C GLN A 185 -8.07 -16.36 -3.04
N TYR A 186 -9.29 -16.36 -3.56
CA TYR A 186 -10.29 -15.37 -3.18
C TYR A 186 -10.83 -15.66 -1.77
N ILE A 187 -10.92 -14.64 -0.96
CA ILE A 187 -11.54 -14.71 0.36
C ILE A 187 -12.69 -13.71 0.39
N ASP A 188 -13.89 -14.23 0.62
CA ASP A 188 -15.11 -13.42 0.60
C ASP A 188 -15.29 -12.62 1.89
N VAL A 189 -14.85 -11.36 1.86
CA VAL A 189 -14.96 -10.42 2.97
C VAL A 189 -15.56 -9.10 2.50
N ASP A 190 -16.26 -8.39 3.37
CA ASP A 190 -16.87 -7.09 3.02
C ASP A 190 -15.91 -5.92 3.12
N TYR A 191 -14.81 -6.09 3.85
CA TYR A 191 -13.81 -5.06 4.09
C TYR A 191 -12.45 -5.69 4.37
N ASP A 192 -11.43 -4.89 4.19
CA ASP A 192 -10.10 -5.14 4.75
C ASP A 192 -9.80 -4.14 5.88
N ILE A 193 -8.78 -4.45 6.67
CA ILE A 193 -8.28 -3.56 7.71
C ILE A 193 -6.86 -3.17 7.34
N ARG A 194 -6.61 -1.86 7.22
CA ARG A 194 -5.27 -1.31 7.16
C ARG A 194 -4.74 -1.06 8.55
N ILE A 195 -3.64 -1.70 8.91
CA ILE A 195 -2.88 -1.46 10.13
C ILE A 195 -1.63 -0.69 9.75
N ALA A 196 -1.60 0.61 10.08
CA ALA A 196 -0.50 1.49 9.69
C ALA A 196 0.38 1.83 10.89
N PHE A 197 1.61 1.35 10.88
CA PHE A 197 2.65 1.70 11.83
C PHE A 197 3.37 2.96 11.36
N ILE A 198 3.50 3.95 12.23
CA ILE A 198 4.23 5.18 11.95
C ILE A 198 4.95 5.59 13.23
N ASN A 199 6.28 5.44 13.24
CA ASN A 199 7.04 5.55 14.48
C ASN A 199 6.50 4.54 15.52
N ASN A 200 6.13 4.98 16.71
CA ASN A 200 5.54 4.14 17.75
C ASN A 200 4.00 4.21 17.79
N LYS A 201 3.38 4.64 16.74
CA LYS A 201 1.92 4.77 16.65
C LYS A 201 1.35 3.83 15.62
N VAL A 202 0.23 3.22 15.97
CA VAL A 202 -0.49 2.32 15.08
C VAL A 202 -1.89 2.87 14.83
N LEU A 203 -2.18 3.13 13.57
CA LEU A 203 -3.50 3.56 13.12
C LEU A 203 -4.24 2.39 12.49
N PHE A 204 -5.56 2.43 12.58
CA PHE A 204 -6.41 1.37 12.09
C PHE A 204 -7.53 1.94 11.25
N LEU A 205 -7.70 1.38 10.07
CA LEU A 205 -8.73 1.81 9.14
C LEU A 205 -9.42 0.60 8.53
N LYS A 206 -10.74 0.56 8.64
CA LYS A 206 -11.58 -0.39 7.93
C LYS A 206 -11.93 0.20 6.57
N ARG A 207 -11.60 -0.52 5.48
CA ARG A 207 -11.89 -0.10 4.12
C ARG A 207 -12.90 -1.07 3.51
N PHE A 208 -14.09 -0.55 3.22
CA PHE A 208 -15.15 -1.36 2.63
C PHE A 208 -14.93 -1.51 1.14
N HIS A 209 -15.02 -2.74 0.68
CA HIS A 209 -14.94 -3.06 -0.73
C HIS A 209 -16.15 -2.49 -1.47
N GLN A 210 -15.97 -1.41 -2.21
CA GLN A 210 -17.04 -0.71 -2.91
C GLN A 210 -17.82 -1.61 -3.88
N TRP A 211 -17.13 -2.56 -4.46
CA TRP A 211 -17.73 -3.51 -5.37
C TRP A 211 -18.76 -4.42 -4.70
N LYS A 212 -18.66 -4.64 -3.38
CA LYS A 212 -19.66 -5.37 -2.59
C LYS A 212 -20.80 -4.49 -2.09
N THR A 213 -20.53 -3.23 -1.75
CA THR A 213 -21.52 -2.37 -1.10
C THR A 213 -22.48 -1.73 -2.07
N LYS A 214 -22.07 -1.46 -3.31
CA LYS A 214 -22.91 -0.74 -4.28
C LYS A 214 -23.87 -1.60 -5.09
N ASN A 215 -23.69 -2.91 -5.13
CA ASN A 215 -24.48 -3.77 -6.02
C ASN A 215 -24.59 -5.22 -5.54
N LYS A 216 -25.08 -5.45 -4.33
CA LYS A 216 -25.44 -6.84 -3.93
C LYS A 216 -26.34 -7.51 -4.97
N ASP A 217 -27.20 -6.73 -5.65
CA ASP A 217 -28.13 -7.23 -6.65
C ASP A 217 -27.59 -7.22 -8.10
N ASN A 218 -26.43 -6.64 -8.36
CA ASN A 218 -25.87 -6.45 -9.70
C ASN A 218 -24.43 -6.94 -9.84
N PHE A 219 -23.89 -7.52 -8.80
CA PHE A 219 -22.54 -8.07 -8.84
C PHE A 219 -22.52 -9.39 -9.62
N PRO A 220 -21.44 -9.70 -10.34
CA PRO A 220 -21.38 -10.89 -11.20
C PRO A 220 -21.51 -12.23 -10.48
N TYR A 221 -21.60 -12.26 -9.16
CA TYR A 221 -21.99 -13.45 -8.43
C TYR A 221 -23.46 -13.87 -8.63
N GLY A 222 -24.31 -12.95 -9.12
CA GLY A 222 -25.65 -13.30 -9.53
C GLY A 222 -25.62 -13.97 -10.90
N THR A 223 -26.25 -15.10 -11.02
CA THR A 223 -26.49 -15.82 -12.28
C THR A 223 -27.28 -15.03 -13.33
N ASP A 224 -27.61 -13.77 -13.05
CA ASP A 224 -28.36 -12.92 -13.96
C ASP A 224 -27.45 -12.29 -15.01
N LYS A 225 -27.48 -12.91 -16.18
CA LYS A 225 -26.93 -12.40 -17.45
C LYS A 225 -27.60 -11.08 -17.89
N LYS A 226 -27.64 -10.04 -17.06
CA LYS A 226 -28.18 -8.74 -17.47
C LYS A 226 -27.14 -7.92 -18.23
N PRO A 227 -27.60 -7.24 -19.31
CA PRO A 227 -26.70 -6.71 -20.34
C PRO A 227 -25.75 -5.65 -19.81
N ILE A 228 -24.56 -5.67 -20.36
CA ILE A 228 -23.43 -4.74 -20.20
C ILE A 228 -23.83 -3.26 -20.32
N GLU A 229 -24.91 -2.95 -21.04
CA GLU A 229 -25.38 -1.57 -21.28
C GLU A 229 -25.76 -0.78 -20.02
N LYS A 230 -26.28 -1.44 -18.98
CA LYS A 230 -26.55 -0.74 -17.69
C LYS A 230 -25.29 -0.36 -16.95
N LYS A 231 -24.18 -1.07 -17.15
CA LYS A 231 -22.90 -0.84 -16.49
C LYS A 231 -22.09 0.31 -17.12
N LEU A 232 -22.30 0.61 -18.38
CA LEU A 232 -21.69 1.77 -19.05
C LEU A 232 -22.07 3.12 -18.42
N LYS A 233 -23.23 3.20 -17.79
CA LYS A 233 -23.64 4.42 -17.04
C LYS A 233 -22.80 4.68 -15.80
N TYR A 234 -22.18 3.67 -15.21
CA TYR A 234 -21.32 3.82 -14.03
C TYR A 234 -19.87 4.20 -14.39
N LYS A 235 -19.46 4.08 -15.65
CA LYS A 235 -18.14 4.54 -16.13
C LYS A 235 -17.93 6.06 -15.98
N LEU A 236 -19.00 6.82 -15.82
CA LEU A 236 -18.98 8.28 -15.69
C LEU A 236 -19.27 8.75 -14.25
N ALA A 237 -19.50 7.84 -13.31
CA ALA A 237 -19.56 8.23 -11.92
C ALA A 237 -18.15 8.66 -11.47
N PRO A 238 -18.00 9.82 -10.82
CA PRO A 238 -16.73 10.22 -10.26
C PRO A 238 -16.24 9.08 -9.36
N TYR A 239 -14.91 8.86 -9.36
CA TYR A 239 -14.25 7.95 -8.43
C TYR A 239 -14.71 8.33 -7.02
N GLU A 240 -15.55 7.51 -6.43
CA GLU A 240 -15.89 7.67 -5.02
C GLU A 240 -14.81 6.92 -4.24
N GLU A 241 -14.10 7.66 -3.41
CA GLU A 241 -13.13 7.07 -2.48
C GLU A 241 -13.79 5.90 -1.71
N PRO A 242 -13.08 4.81 -1.46
CA PRO A 242 -13.60 3.70 -0.69
C PRO A 242 -14.15 4.22 0.64
N ARG A 243 -15.32 3.76 1.03
CA ARG A 243 -15.86 4.07 2.34
C ARG A 243 -14.91 3.54 3.40
N CYS A 244 -14.39 4.44 4.21
CA CYS A 244 -13.45 4.13 5.29
C CYS A 244 -14.10 4.43 6.64
N GLU A 245 -13.81 3.60 7.63
CA GLU A 245 -14.28 3.79 8.99
C GLU A 245 -13.14 3.56 9.98
N SER A 246 -13.02 4.45 10.97
CA SER A 246 -12.13 4.23 12.10
C SER A 246 -12.66 3.09 12.96
N LEU A 247 -11.76 2.24 13.43
CA LEU A 247 -12.11 1.23 14.40
C LEU A 247 -12.38 1.85 15.77
N ASP A 248 -13.30 1.27 16.53
CA ASP A 248 -13.51 1.62 17.92
C ASP A 248 -12.45 0.97 18.84
N GLU A 249 -12.43 1.38 20.10
CA GLU A 249 -11.44 0.89 21.06
C GLU A 249 -11.51 -0.63 21.26
N LYS A 250 -12.70 -1.23 21.26
CA LYS A 250 -12.87 -2.68 21.42
C LYS A 250 -12.34 -3.45 20.22
N GLU A 251 -12.56 -2.93 19.02
CA GLU A 251 -12.03 -3.50 17.79
C GLU A 251 -10.50 -3.41 17.78
N ILE A 252 -9.94 -2.26 18.16
CA ILE A 252 -8.48 -2.07 18.26
C ILE A 252 -7.87 -3.06 19.25
N LEU A 253 -8.43 -3.17 20.45
CA LEU A 253 -7.92 -4.09 21.48
C LEU A 253 -7.89 -5.54 21.00
N LYS A 254 -8.87 -5.96 20.22
CA LYS A 254 -8.88 -7.29 19.60
C LYS A 254 -7.75 -7.50 18.60
N LEU A 255 -7.30 -6.46 17.91
CA LEU A 255 -6.26 -6.56 16.91
C LEU A 255 -4.83 -6.48 17.46
N LEU A 256 -4.65 -6.16 18.76
CA LEU A 256 -3.32 -6.02 19.35
C LEU A 256 -2.41 -7.26 19.22
N PRO A 257 -2.90 -8.51 19.29
CA PRO A 257 -2.06 -9.67 19.00
C PRO A 257 -1.48 -9.63 17.57
N ILE A 258 -2.30 -9.25 16.58
CA ILE A 258 -1.86 -9.10 15.18
C ILE A 258 -0.87 -7.94 15.07
N VAL A 259 -1.14 -6.82 15.74
CA VAL A 259 -0.22 -5.65 15.78
C VAL A 259 1.16 -6.06 16.27
N ASN A 260 1.24 -6.74 17.42
CA ASN A 260 2.51 -7.18 17.96
C ASN A 260 3.23 -8.17 17.01
N TYR A 261 2.48 -9.12 16.44
CA TYR A 261 3.02 -10.05 15.47
C TYR A 261 3.60 -9.38 14.24
N LEU A 262 2.88 -8.42 13.64
CA LEU A 262 3.33 -7.72 12.42
C LEU A 262 4.47 -6.74 12.71
N HIS A 263 4.46 -6.08 13.87
CA HIS A 263 5.54 -5.19 14.30
C HIS A 263 6.90 -5.88 14.32
N ASP A 264 6.93 -7.13 14.78
CA ASP A 264 8.17 -7.90 14.90
C ASP A 264 8.69 -8.41 13.55
N LYS A 265 7.89 -8.29 12.48
CA LYS A 265 8.28 -8.77 11.15
C LYS A 265 9.10 -7.77 10.33
N PHE A 266 8.99 -6.49 10.64
CA PHE A 266 9.56 -5.46 9.77
C PHE A 266 10.06 -4.26 10.58
N ASN A 267 11.35 -3.94 10.44
CA ASN A 267 11.97 -2.80 11.13
C ASN A 267 11.97 -1.57 10.21
N THR A 268 10.95 -0.74 10.34
CA THR A 268 10.77 0.47 9.53
C THR A 268 10.16 1.62 10.31
N ILE A 269 10.37 2.85 9.81
CA ILE A 269 9.74 4.06 10.37
C ILE A 269 8.24 4.07 10.09
N SER A 270 7.83 3.58 8.92
CA SER A 270 6.40 3.53 8.56
C SER A 270 6.10 2.38 7.63
N ILE A 271 5.05 1.63 7.94
CA ILE A 271 4.54 0.55 7.11
C ILE A 271 3.04 0.36 7.34
N GLY A 272 2.28 0.17 6.28
CA GLY A 272 0.87 -0.23 6.31
C GLY A 272 0.71 -1.66 5.84
N TRP A 273 0.01 -2.46 6.63
CA TRP A 273 -0.37 -3.82 6.33
C TRP A 273 -1.85 -3.87 6.01
N ASP A 274 -2.19 -4.45 4.89
CA ASP A 274 -3.58 -4.71 4.52
C ASP A 274 -3.92 -6.14 4.90
N ILE A 275 -4.87 -6.31 5.82
CA ILE A 275 -5.27 -7.60 6.35
C ILE A 275 -6.77 -7.85 6.15
N ILE A 276 -7.13 -9.10 6.00
CA ILE A 276 -8.51 -9.59 6.00
C ILE A 276 -8.69 -10.70 7.03
N GLY A 277 -9.93 -10.94 7.41
CA GLY A 277 -10.27 -11.97 8.40
C GLY A 277 -10.28 -11.44 9.84
N ASP A 278 -10.40 -12.36 10.77
CA ASP A 278 -10.40 -12.13 12.21
C ASP A 278 -9.04 -12.47 12.85
N ILE A 279 -8.96 -12.34 14.19
CA ILE A 279 -7.70 -12.57 14.92
C ILE A 279 -7.16 -13.99 14.74
N GLU A 280 -8.03 -14.97 14.67
CA GLU A 280 -7.62 -16.39 14.60
C GLU A 280 -7.21 -16.79 13.19
N ASN A 281 -7.82 -16.14 12.18
CA ASN A 281 -7.71 -16.50 10.77
C ASN A 281 -7.31 -15.32 9.87
N PHE A 282 -6.59 -14.32 10.39
CA PHE A 282 -6.19 -13.19 9.57
C PHE A 282 -5.24 -13.61 8.44
N LYS A 283 -5.34 -12.90 7.34
CA LYS A 283 -4.45 -13.03 6.20
C LYS A 283 -3.96 -11.66 5.78
N VAL A 284 -2.67 -11.55 5.51
CA VAL A 284 -2.05 -10.34 4.97
C VAL A 284 -2.18 -10.37 3.45
N LEU A 285 -2.68 -9.30 2.87
CA LEU A 285 -2.85 -9.16 1.42
C LEU A 285 -1.63 -8.50 0.77
N GLU A 286 -1.14 -7.42 1.41
CA GLU A 286 0.00 -6.63 0.96
C GLU A 286 0.51 -5.71 2.07
N PHE A 287 1.66 -5.09 1.84
CA PHE A 287 2.16 -4.00 2.67
C PHE A 287 2.85 -2.90 1.88
N SER A 288 2.88 -1.69 2.43
CA SER A 288 3.50 -0.54 1.79
C SER A 288 4.02 0.45 2.83
N TYR A 289 5.15 1.09 2.55
CA TYR A 289 5.67 2.18 3.38
C TYR A 289 4.96 3.52 3.10
N ILE A 290 4.19 3.60 2.02
CA ILE A 290 3.41 4.77 1.64
C ILE A 290 1.95 4.54 1.98
N PHE A 291 1.33 5.55 2.60
CA PHE A 291 -0.09 5.59 2.90
C PHE A 291 -0.73 6.75 2.16
N GLN A 292 -1.95 6.54 1.72
CA GLN A 292 -2.75 7.60 1.14
C GLN A 292 -3.50 8.41 2.21
N ASN A 293 -4.26 9.40 1.76
CA ASN A 293 -5.06 10.28 2.61
C ASN A 293 -6.19 9.57 3.38
N GLU A 294 -6.40 8.27 3.12
CA GLU A 294 -7.39 7.44 3.81
C GLU A 294 -7.24 7.46 5.33
N LEU A 295 -6.00 7.57 5.83
CA LEU A 295 -5.75 7.63 7.27
C LEU A 295 -6.32 8.90 7.94
N ARG A 296 -6.78 9.87 7.18
CA ARG A 296 -7.52 11.04 7.70
C ARG A 296 -8.79 10.65 8.46
N ASP A 297 -9.37 9.48 8.14
CA ASP A 297 -10.60 9.00 8.76
C ASP A 297 -10.36 8.28 10.09
N CYS A 298 -9.10 8.02 10.46
CA CYS A 298 -8.76 7.46 11.76
C CYS A 298 -9.04 8.48 12.88
N LYS A 299 -9.78 8.06 13.90
CA LYS A 299 -10.12 8.90 15.06
C LYS A 299 -9.17 8.69 16.24
N SER A 300 -8.45 7.59 16.26
CA SER A 300 -7.56 7.20 17.34
C SER A 300 -6.35 6.43 16.81
N TYR A 301 -5.35 6.28 17.67
CA TYR A 301 -4.19 5.44 17.43
C TYR A 301 -3.83 4.69 18.70
N TYR A 302 -3.19 3.55 18.55
CA TYR A 302 -2.55 2.84 19.66
C TYR A 302 -1.09 3.29 19.77
N ASP A 303 -0.71 3.73 20.96
CA ASP A 303 0.65 4.14 21.27
C ASP A 303 1.43 2.94 21.82
N MET A 304 2.36 2.42 21.04
CA MET A 304 3.13 1.24 21.43
C MET A 304 4.08 1.47 22.59
N LYS A 305 4.51 2.71 22.85
CA LYS A 305 5.36 3.06 24.00
C LYS A 305 4.55 3.05 25.31
N THR A 306 3.39 3.71 25.31
CA THR A 306 2.55 3.81 26.54
C THR A 306 1.55 2.69 26.68
N LYS A 307 1.32 1.89 25.63
CA LYS A 307 0.32 0.82 25.56
C LYS A 307 -1.12 1.32 25.73
N GLU A 308 -1.40 2.52 25.28
CA GLU A 308 -2.69 3.19 25.41
C GLU A 308 -3.29 3.53 24.03
N ILE A 309 -4.62 3.53 23.99
CA ILE A 309 -5.34 4.08 22.83
C ILE A 309 -5.56 5.56 23.11
N LYS A 310 -5.15 6.40 22.18
CA LYS A 310 -5.24 7.86 22.27
C LYS A 310 -6.04 8.41 21.11
N ASN A 311 -6.91 9.37 21.40
CA ASN A 311 -7.61 10.09 20.35
C ASN A 311 -6.63 10.93 19.53
N LEU A 312 -6.87 10.99 18.24
CA LEU A 312 -6.25 11.96 17.38
C LEU A 312 -6.99 13.28 17.57
N ASP A 313 -6.32 14.24 18.23
CA ASP A 313 -6.82 15.62 18.29
C ASP A 313 -6.66 16.24 16.90
N TYR A 314 -7.77 16.32 16.21
CA TYR A 314 -7.81 16.90 14.88
C TYR A 314 -7.94 18.43 14.93
N ASP A 315 -6.82 19.14 15.02
CA ASP A 315 -6.73 20.38 14.26
C ASP A 315 -6.66 19.97 12.76
N LYS A 316 -7.66 20.34 11.98
CA LYS A 316 -7.79 19.96 10.53
C LYS A 316 -6.52 20.16 9.71
N ARG A 317 -5.57 20.98 10.19
CA ARG A 317 -4.26 21.22 9.57
C ARG A 317 -3.20 20.21 10.02
N LEU A 318 -3.32 19.64 11.22
CA LEU A 318 -2.42 18.60 11.71
C LEU A 318 -2.73 17.24 11.10
N GLU A 319 -3.99 16.93 10.80
CA GLU A 319 -4.37 15.76 10.02
C GLU A 319 -3.55 15.64 8.75
N PHE A 320 -3.48 16.74 8.02
CA PHE A 320 -2.78 16.80 6.74
C PHE A 320 -1.29 16.46 6.84
N THR A 321 -0.66 16.63 8.00
CA THR A 321 0.78 16.45 8.20
C THR A 321 1.15 15.41 9.26
N PHE A 322 0.18 14.68 9.80
CA PHE A 322 0.43 13.72 10.88
C PHE A 322 1.53 12.71 10.53
N ILE A 323 1.42 12.06 9.37
CA ILE A 323 2.38 11.06 8.91
C ILE A 323 3.79 11.66 8.81
N GLN A 324 3.90 12.80 8.13
CA GLN A 324 5.18 13.50 7.95
C GLN A 324 5.79 13.96 9.27
N ASN A 325 4.94 14.40 10.20
CA ASN A 325 5.39 14.79 11.53
C ASN A 325 5.96 13.61 12.33
N GLU A 326 5.32 12.44 12.26
CA GLU A 326 5.82 11.25 12.96
C GLU A 326 7.09 10.69 12.29
N ILE A 327 7.19 10.73 10.97
CA ILE A 327 8.43 10.39 10.25
C ILE A 327 9.58 11.31 10.69
N LEU A 328 9.35 12.63 10.76
CA LEU A 328 10.37 13.58 11.22
C LEU A 328 10.82 13.32 12.65
N LYS A 329 9.90 12.96 13.54
CA LYS A 329 10.25 12.60 14.92
C LYS A 329 11.14 11.36 14.96
N SER A 330 10.80 10.34 14.21
CA SER A 330 11.57 9.11 14.14
C SER A 330 12.99 9.35 13.60
N ILE A 331 13.11 10.13 12.52
CA ILE A 331 14.42 10.51 11.96
C ILE A 331 15.26 11.26 12.99
N LYS A 332 14.65 12.17 13.76
CA LYS A 332 15.36 12.89 14.84
C LYS A 332 15.81 11.96 15.95
N GLU A 333 14.95 11.04 16.39
CA GLU A 333 15.30 10.06 17.42
C GLU A 333 16.49 9.20 16.98
N ILE A 334 16.53 8.77 15.71
CA ILE A 334 17.65 8.02 15.14
C ILE A 334 18.94 8.87 15.09
N SER A 335 18.81 10.15 14.71
CA SER A 335 19.97 11.03 14.49
C SER A 335 20.59 11.58 15.78
N TYR A 336 19.83 11.67 16.88
CA TYR A 336 20.29 12.22 18.16
C TYR A 336 20.40 11.15 19.27
N GLY A 337 19.97 9.93 19.00
CA GLY A 337 20.02 8.80 19.95
C GLY A 337 21.22 7.86 19.75
N SER A 338 22.11 8.20 18.82
CA SER A 338 23.34 7.45 18.54
C SER A 338 24.59 8.08 19.16
#